data_b2faffc6a65e498cd056fa4a81ccd3d2
#
_entry.id   b2faffc6a65e498cd056fa4a81ccd3d2
#
_cell.length_a   1.000
_cell.length_b   1.000
_cell.length_c   1.000
_cell.angle_alpha   90.00
_cell.angle_beta   90.00
_cell.angle_gamma   90.00
#
_symmetry.space_group_name_H-M   'P 1'
#
loop_
_entity.id
_entity.type
_entity.pdbx_description
1 polymer ?
#
loop_
_entity_poly.entity_id
_entity_poly.type
_entity_poly.pdbx_seq_one_letter_code
_entity_poly.pdbx_strand_id
1 'polypeptide(L)'
;MIRKQRGISMVESLVALVVIGVGMLGIAGLYLSSLQSSRSAKLRSYAVELAGSIADRIRANRDAGAAYDTSKYGGKPKTMDCDTKTCLAADIAQDDLAHWTQDLKDQLPGADRVKGTVKVVDRSAPETDSYVVTVTWREANSDIDYSYVVPLNLVN
;
A
#
# COMPACT_ATOMS: atom_id res chain seq x y z
N MET A 1 -43.68 3.40 56.66
CA MET A 1 -43.83 2.86 55.27
C MET A 1 -42.76 1.82 55.03
N ILE A 2 -43.09 0.53 55.00
CA ILE A 2 -42.15 -0.58 54.77
C ILE A 2 -42.06 -0.77 53.28
N ARG A 3 -40.90 -0.45 52.66
CA ARG A 3 -40.62 -0.72 51.26
C ARG A 3 -40.46 -2.23 51.08
N LYS A 4 -41.38 -2.85 50.33
CA LYS A 4 -41.28 -4.24 49.91
C LYS A 4 -40.07 -4.40 49.00
N GLN A 5 -39.02 -5.08 49.46
CA GLN A 5 -37.91 -5.50 48.60
C GLN A 5 -38.42 -6.58 47.66
N ARG A 6 -38.32 -6.32 46.34
CA ARG A 6 -38.54 -7.33 45.33
C ARG A 6 -37.21 -8.07 45.10
N GLY A 7 -37.16 -9.34 45.37
CA GLY A 7 -36.02 -10.19 45.05
C GLY A 7 -35.97 -10.45 43.52
N ILE A 8 -34.78 -10.39 42.95
CA ILE A 8 -34.54 -10.76 41.55
C ILE A 8 -34.65 -12.28 41.43
N SER A 9 -35.44 -12.76 40.46
CA SER A 9 -35.55 -14.19 40.16
C SER A 9 -34.27 -14.74 39.54
N MET A 10 -33.86 -15.97 39.89
CA MET A 10 -32.70 -16.62 39.24
C MET A 10 -32.86 -16.72 37.73
N VAL A 11 -34.07 -16.88 37.22
CA VAL A 11 -34.38 -16.90 35.80
C VAL A 11 -34.12 -15.54 35.12
N GLU A 12 -34.47 -14.45 35.80
CA GLU A 12 -34.21 -13.08 35.29
C GLU A 12 -32.71 -12.80 35.16
N SER A 13 -31.91 -13.25 36.13
CA SER A 13 -30.44 -13.15 36.09
C SER A 13 -29.85 -13.98 34.94
N LEU A 14 -30.36 -15.19 34.69
CA LEU A 14 -29.92 -16.04 33.59
C LEU A 14 -30.24 -15.40 32.22
N VAL A 15 -31.47 -14.89 32.07
CA VAL A 15 -31.89 -14.20 30.83
C VAL A 15 -31.05 -12.96 30.60
N ALA A 16 -30.77 -12.16 31.64
CA ALA A 16 -29.94 -10.99 31.53
C ALA A 16 -28.53 -11.33 31.08
N LEU A 17 -27.92 -12.40 31.63
CA LEU A 17 -26.58 -12.86 31.19
C LEU A 17 -26.55 -13.31 29.72
N VAL A 18 -27.57 -14.03 29.26
CA VAL A 18 -27.69 -14.45 27.88
C VAL A 18 -27.81 -13.24 26.96
N VAL A 19 -28.64 -12.27 27.28
CA VAL A 19 -28.83 -11.05 26.47
C VAL A 19 -27.53 -10.25 26.38
N ILE A 20 -26.82 -10.07 27.51
CA ILE A 20 -25.53 -9.38 27.56
C ILE A 20 -24.49 -10.15 26.71
N GLY A 21 -24.44 -11.49 26.86
CA GLY A 21 -23.50 -12.33 26.10
C GLY A 21 -23.70 -12.20 24.60
N VAL A 22 -24.93 -12.28 24.10
CA VAL A 22 -25.26 -12.09 22.68
C VAL A 22 -24.92 -10.67 22.21
N GLY A 23 -25.22 -9.66 23.04
CA GLY A 23 -24.88 -8.26 22.75
C GLY A 23 -23.37 -8.04 22.60
N MET A 24 -22.56 -8.63 23.49
CA MET A 24 -21.10 -8.54 23.44
C MET A 24 -20.52 -9.22 22.19
N LEU A 25 -21.07 -10.38 21.78
CA LEU A 25 -20.65 -11.06 20.53
C LEU A 25 -20.95 -10.21 19.31
N GLY A 26 -22.09 -9.51 19.27
CA GLY A 26 -22.42 -8.57 18.21
C GLY A 26 -21.42 -7.42 18.10
N ILE A 27 -21.06 -6.80 19.23
CA ILE A 27 -20.06 -5.73 19.29
C ILE A 27 -18.68 -6.23 18.84
N ALA A 28 -18.27 -7.43 19.28
CA ALA A 28 -17.00 -8.03 18.89
C ALA A 28 -16.93 -8.23 17.36
N GLY A 29 -18.01 -8.68 16.72
CA GLY A 29 -18.09 -8.83 15.27
C GLY A 29 -17.93 -7.50 14.52
N LEU A 30 -18.58 -6.44 14.98
CA LEU A 30 -18.43 -5.09 14.43
C LEU A 30 -16.99 -4.55 14.58
N TYR A 31 -16.39 -4.81 15.73
CA TYR A 31 -15.00 -4.40 15.99
C TYR A 31 -14.01 -5.07 15.04
N LEU A 32 -14.15 -6.38 14.79
CA LEU A 32 -13.32 -7.10 13.81
C LEU A 32 -13.49 -6.55 12.40
N SER A 33 -14.71 -6.27 11.98
CA SER A 33 -14.98 -5.66 10.66
C SER A 33 -14.34 -4.27 10.53
N SER A 34 -14.41 -3.45 11.59
CA SER A 34 -13.77 -2.13 11.64
C SER A 34 -12.25 -2.22 11.53
N LEU A 35 -11.62 -3.18 12.23
CA LEU A 35 -10.17 -3.41 12.14
C LEU A 35 -9.74 -3.83 10.76
N GLN A 36 -10.49 -4.72 10.08
CA GLN A 36 -10.20 -5.15 8.71
C GLN A 36 -10.27 -3.97 7.74
N SER A 37 -11.32 -3.14 7.84
CA SER A 37 -11.47 -1.95 7.02
C SER A 37 -10.34 -0.94 7.24
N SER A 38 -9.97 -0.69 8.50
CA SER A 38 -8.85 0.20 8.84
C SER A 38 -7.52 -0.30 8.29
N ARG A 39 -7.28 -1.63 8.34
CA ARG A 39 -6.08 -2.24 7.76
C ARG A 39 -6.01 -2.04 6.25
N SER A 40 -7.10 -2.31 5.54
CA SER A 40 -7.19 -2.14 4.09
C SER A 40 -6.95 -0.67 3.69
N ALA A 41 -7.57 0.28 4.41
CA ALA A 41 -7.34 1.71 4.19
C ALA A 41 -5.88 2.11 4.37
N LYS A 42 -5.21 1.57 5.41
CA LYS A 42 -3.78 1.81 5.67
C LYS A 42 -2.89 1.29 4.55
N LEU A 43 -3.16 0.08 4.01
CA LEU A 43 -2.40 -0.48 2.91
C LEU A 43 -2.53 0.35 1.63
N ARG A 44 -3.73 0.86 1.35
CA ARG A 44 -3.95 1.80 0.23
C ARG A 44 -3.18 3.10 0.41
N SER A 45 -3.13 3.63 1.64
CA SER A 45 -2.33 4.83 1.94
C SER A 45 -0.83 4.59 1.67
N TYR A 46 -0.29 3.44 2.08
CA TYR A 46 1.09 3.07 1.76
C TYR A 46 1.35 2.94 0.26
N ALA A 47 0.43 2.34 -0.48
CA ALA A 47 0.58 2.24 -1.93
C ALA A 47 0.62 3.63 -2.62
N VAL A 48 -0.21 4.57 -2.15
CA VAL A 48 -0.20 5.97 -2.61
C VAL A 48 1.12 6.65 -2.30
N GLU A 49 1.61 6.51 -1.06
CA GLU A 49 2.87 7.10 -0.59
C GLU A 49 4.06 6.56 -1.40
N LEU A 50 4.14 5.24 -1.57
CA LEU A 50 5.20 4.60 -2.33
C LEU A 50 5.18 4.97 -3.82
N ALA A 51 3.99 5.06 -4.42
CA ALA A 51 3.86 5.54 -5.79
C ALA A 51 4.27 7.02 -5.92
N GLY A 52 3.96 7.85 -4.93
CA GLY A 52 4.42 9.23 -4.84
C GLY A 52 5.93 9.34 -4.72
N SER A 53 6.53 8.51 -3.86
CA SER A 53 7.99 8.48 -3.64
C SER A 53 8.76 8.24 -4.95
N ILE A 54 8.40 7.22 -5.72
CA ILE A 54 9.09 6.98 -7.00
C ILE A 54 8.78 8.08 -8.02
N ALA A 55 7.59 8.65 -8.03
CA ALA A 55 7.24 9.76 -8.90
C ALA A 55 8.11 10.99 -8.61
N ASP A 56 8.41 11.26 -7.36
CA ASP A 56 9.27 12.38 -6.96
C ASP A 56 10.73 12.12 -7.32
N ARG A 57 11.24 10.89 -7.19
CA ARG A 57 12.57 10.49 -7.67
C ARG A 57 12.70 10.67 -9.18
N ILE A 58 11.69 10.26 -9.96
CA ILE A 58 11.65 10.49 -11.42
C ILE A 58 11.70 11.99 -11.74
N ARG A 59 10.97 12.83 -11.01
CA ARG A 59 11.00 14.29 -11.17
C ARG A 59 12.37 14.90 -10.85
N ALA A 60 13.03 14.37 -9.84
CA ALA A 60 14.36 14.84 -9.42
C ALA A 60 15.47 14.44 -10.41
N ASN A 61 15.32 13.32 -11.13
CA ASN A 61 16.30 12.76 -12.04
C ASN A 61 15.75 12.64 -13.47
N ARG A 62 15.30 13.76 -14.04
CA ARG A 62 14.66 13.81 -15.38
C ARG A 62 15.57 13.32 -16.50
N ASP A 63 16.87 13.57 -16.38
CA ASP A 63 17.87 13.19 -17.38
C ASP A 63 17.97 11.67 -17.59
N ALA A 64 17.52 10.89 -16.63
CA ALA A 64 17.46 9.45 -16.74
C ALA A 64 16.42 8.96 -17.77
N GLY A 65 15.35 9.72 -17.98
CA GLY A 65 14.32 9.43 -18.98
C GLY A 65 13.85 7.97 -18.94
N ALA A 66 13.98 7.30 -20.07
CA ALA A 66 13.58 5.90 -20.23
C ALA A 66 14.34 4.89 -19.33
N ALA A 67 15.34 5.29 -18.54
CA ALA A 67 16.00 4.38 -17.59
C ALA A 67 15.08 4.01 -16.42
N TYR A 68 14.05 4.78 -16.12
CA TYR A 68 13.02 4.41 -15.15
C TYR A 68 12.03 3.34 -15.65
N ASP A 69 12.06 2.94 -16.92
CA ASP A 69 11.19 1.88 -17.43
C ASP A 69 11.61 0.51 -16.87
N THR A 70 10.79 -0.03 -15.94
CA THR A 70 11.07 -1.30 -15.26
C THR A 70 11.14 -2.50 -16.21
N SER A 71 10.57 -2.41 -17.42
CA SER A 71 10.63 -3.48 -18.41
C SER A 71 12.06 -3.74 -18.91
N LYS A 72 12.92 -2.73 -18.88
CA LYS A 72 14.33 -2.83 -19.26
C LYS A 72 15.15 -3.77 -18.37
N TYR A 73 14.72 -3.94 -17.11
CA TYR A 73 15.43 -4.73 -16.11
C TYR A 73 14.75 -6.09 -15.86
N GLY A 74 13.77 -6.47 -16.69
CA GLY A 74 12.98 -7.68 -16.45
C GLY A 74 12.26 -7.68 -15.08
N GLY A 75 11.93 -6.48 -14.56
CA GLY A 75 11.33 -6.29 -13.25
C GLY A 75 12.29 -6.52 -12.07
N LYS A 76 13.60 -6.59 -12.32
CA LYS A 76 14.64 -6.80 -11.29
C LYS A 76 15.74 -5.75 -11.41
N PRO A 77 15.48 -4.48 -11.04
CA PRO A 77 16.51 -3.46 -10.99
C PRO A 77 17.57 -3.84 -9.95
N LYS A 78 18.81 -3.42 -10.17
CA LYS A 78 19.93 -3.70 -9.27
C LYS A 78 20.24 -2.45 -8.46
N THR A 79 20.57 -2.65 -7.19
CA THR A 79 21.15 -1.60 -6.35
C THR A 79 22.51 -1.20 -6.91
N MET A 80 22.71 0.10 -7.02
CA MET A 80 23.99 0.72 -7.42
C MET A 80 24.54 1.42 -6.18
N ASP A 81 25.85 1.48 -6.05
CA ASP A 81 26.51 2.15 -4.92
C ASP A 81 26.68 3.65 -5.25
N CYS A 82 25.57 4.36 -5.37
CA CYS A 82 25.56 5.77 -5.73
C CYS A 82 25.85 6.71 -4.55
N ASP A 83 25.80 6.20 -3.32
CA ASP A 83 26.15 6.97 -2.12
C ASP A 83 27.67 7.20 -2.00
N THR A 84 28.47 6.26 -2.51
CA THR A 84 29.95 6.31 -2.42
C THR A 84 30.62 6.59 -3.75
N LYS A 85 29.93 6.49 -4.89
CA LYS A 85 30.43 6.65 -6.24
C LYS A 85 29.63 7.68 -7.01
N THR A 86 30.30 8.35 -7.95
CA THR A 86 29.60 9.19 -8.93
C THR A 86 28.83 8.30 -9.90
N CYS A 87 27.51 8.39 -9.88
CA CYS A 87 26.61 7.66 -10.77
C CYS A 87 26.15 8.55 -11.94
N LEU A 88 25.90 7.92 -13.07
CA LEU A 88 25.16 8.54 -14.17
C LEU A 88 23.67 8.57 -13.85
N ALA A 89 22.90 9.43 -14.51
CA ALA A 89 21.46 9.53 -14.30
C ALA A 89 20.73 8.17 -14.44
N ALA A 90 21.17 7.34 -15.39
CA ALA A 90 20.61 6.00 -15.58
C ALA A 90 20.93 5.01 -14.45
N ASP A 91 22.12 5.15 -13.81
CA ASP A 91 22.51 4.32 -12.68
C ASP A 91 21.70 4.70 -11.45
N ILE A 92 21.50 6.01 -11.22
CA ILE A 92 20.63 6.53 -10.15
C ILE A 92 19.19 6.02 -10.33
N ALA A 93 18.67 6.02 -11.58
CA ALA A 93 17.32 5.51 -11.84
C ALA A 93 17.19 4.02 -11.52
N GLN A 94 18.23 3.22 -11.80
CA GLN A 94 18.23 1.80 -11.47
C GLN A 94 18.27 1.57 -9.96
N ASP A 95 19.06 2.34 -9.25
CA ASP A 95 19.17 2.31 -7.78
C ASP A 95 17.87 2.72 -7.10
N ASP A 96 17.27 3.82 -7.55
CA ASP A 96 15.96 4.27 -7.10
C ASP A 96 14.89 3.19 -7.25
N LEU A 97 14.83 2.54 -8.40
CA LEU A 97 13.88 1.45 -8.67
C LEU A 97 14.15 0.23 -7.79
N ALA A 98 15.43 -0.09 -7.51
CA ALA A 98 15.79 -1.20 -6.64
C ALA A 98 15.33 -0.96 -5.21
N HIS A 99 15.66 0.20 -4.63
CA HIS A 99 15.22 0.59 -3.29
C HIS A 99 13.69 0.66 -3.20
N TRP A 100 13.04 1.31 -4.16
CA TRP A 100 11.59 1.36 -4.22
C TRP A 100 10.93 -0.02 -4.27
N THR A 101 11.49 -0.94 -5.05
CA THR A 101 10.97 -2.32 -5.11
C THR A 101 11.11 -3.05 -3.77
N GLN A 102 12.17 -2.75 -3.02
CA GLN A 102 12.36 -3.29 -1.67
C GLN A 102 11.35 -2.67 -0.69
N ASP A 103 11.18 -1.35 -0.70
CA ASP A 103 10.21 -0.64 0.15
C ASP A 103 8.78 -1.16 -0.07
N LEU A 104 8.41 -1.46 -1.32
CA LEU A 104 7.12 -2.07 -1.65
C LEU A 104 6.93 -3.42 -0.94
N LYS A 105 7.95 -4.28 -0.94
CA LYS A 105 7.89 -5.60 -0.32
C LYS A 105 7.86 -5.54 1.21
N ASP A 106 8.51 -4.53 1.78
CA ASP A 106 8.60 -4.36 3.23
C ASP A 106 7.31 -3.78 3.82
N GLN A 107 6.59 -2.95 3.05
CA GLN A 107 5.42 -2.23 3.55
C GLN A 107 4.08 -2.84 3.12
N LEU A 108 4.04 -3.56 1.98
CA LEU A 108 2.82 -4.16 1.46
C LEU A 108 2.81 -5.68 1.63
N PRO A 109 1.66 -6.27 1.99
CA PRO A 109 1.55 -7.71 2.14
C PRO A 109 1.49 -8.42 0.78
N GLY A 110 1.85 -9.71 0.79
CA GLY A 110 1.74 -10.55 -0.39
C GLY A 110 3.06 -10.80 -1.10
N ALA A 111 4.21 -10.57 -0.42
CA ALA A 111 5.59 -10.85 -0.84
C ALA A 111 5.83 -11.08 -2.36
N ASP A 112 5.50 -12.29 -2.86
CA ASP A 112 5.71 -12.64 -4.27
C ASP A 112 4.72 -11.98 -5.25
N ARG A 113 3.66 -11.36 -4.73
CA ARG A 113 2.62 -10.69 -5.51
C ARG A 113 2.72 -9.17 -5.47
N VAL A 114 3.58 -8.64 -4.61
CA VAL A 114 3.88 -7.22 -4.58
C VAL A 114 4.74 -6.87 -5.78
N LYS A 115 4.24 -5.98 -6.64
CA LYS A 115 4.95 -5.54 -7.83
C LYS A 115 4.82 -4.02 -7.97
N GLY A 116 5.94 -3.40 -8.25
CA GLY A 116 6.00 -2.03 -8.72
C GLY A 116 6.41 -2.00 -10.18
N THR A 117 5.69 -1.28 -11.01
CA THR A 117 6.07 -1.06 -12.40
C THR A 117 6.01 0.41 -12.75
N VAL A 118 7.02 0.86 -13.47
CA VAL A 118 7.06 2.18 -14.10
C VAL A 118 7.17 1.93 -15.60
N LYS A 119 6.26 2.51 -16.37
CA LYS A 119 6.27 2.44 -17.84
C LYS A 119 6.36 3.85 -18.40
N VAL A 120 7.22 4.03 -19.38
CA VAL A 120 7.29 5.25 -20.18
C VAL A 120 6.26 5.16 -21.30
N VAL A 121 5.32 6.11 -21.34
CA VAL A 121 4.20 6.10 -22.30
C VAL A 121 4.47 6.95 -23.52
N ASP A 122 5.11 8.10 -23.35
CA ASP A 122 5.48 9.01 -24.45
C ASP A 122 6.98 9.29 -24.43
N ARG A 123 7.61 9.18 -25.61
CA ARG A 123 9.04 9.42 -25.84
C ARG A 123 9.29 10.45 -26.92
N SER A 124 8.30 11.22 -27.29
CA SER A 124 8.39 12.16 -28.41
C SER A 124 9.37 13.31 -28.13
N ALA A 125 9.59 13.66 -26.88
CA ALA A 125 10.66 14.55 -26.43
C ALA A 125 11.00 14.26 -24.95
N PRO A 126 12.28 14.38 -24.54
CA PRO A 126 12.68 14.18 -23.12
C PRO A 126 11.94 15.07 -22.14
N GLU A 127 11.48 16.23 -22.59
CA GLU A 127 10.76 17.23 -21.78
C GLU A 127 9.28 16.92 -21.60
N THR A 128 8.75 15.94 -22.35
CA THR A 128 7.34 15.52 -22.34
C THR A 128 7.15 14.05 -21.95
N ASP A 129 8.19 13.41 -21.40
CA ASP A 129 8.09 12.03 -20.97
C ASP A 129 6.94 11.85 -19.99
N SER A 130 6.00 11.00 -20.36
CA SER A 130 4.90 10.60 -19.53
C SER A 130 5.15 9.21 -18.97
N TYR A 131 4.96 9.03 -17.67
CA TYR A 131 5.17 7.77 -17.00
C TYR A 131 3.85 7.27 -16.40
N VAL A 132 3.72 5.97 -16.35
CA VAL A 132 2.65 5.30 -15.61
C VAL A 132 3.30 4.46 -14.51
N VAL A 133 3.11 4.87 -13.26
CA VAL A 133 3.52 4.14 -12.07
C VAL A 133 2.37 3.25 -11.64
N THR A 134 2.62 1.96 -11.48
CA THR A 134 1.63 1.00 -10.99
C THR A 134 2.20 0.24 -9.81
N VAL A 135 1.48 0.25 -8.70
CA VAL A 135 1.75 -0.56 -7.51
C VAL A 135 0.66 -1.62 -7.40
N THR A 136 1.06 -2.87 -7.34
CA THR A 136 0.14 -4.02 -7.19
C THR A 136 0.48 -4.78 -5.92
N TRP A 137 -0.54 -5.14 -5.13
CA TRP A 137 -0.38 -5.95 -3.92
C TRP A 137 -1.61 -6.84 -3.70
N ARG A 138 -1.49 -7.80 -2.79
CA ARG A 138 -2.60 -8.66 -2.37
C ARG A 138 -2.75 -8.64 -0.86
N GLU A 139 -3.96 -8.41 -0.39
CA GLU A 139 -4.27 -8.46 1.03
C GLU A 139 -4.44 -9.92 1.50
N ALA A 140 -4.16 -10.17 2.79
CA ALA A 140 -4.38 -11.47 3.40
C ALA A 140 -5.88 -11.82 3.33
N ASN A 141 -6.19 -13.06 2.97
CA ASN A 141 -7.55 -13.58 2.80
C ASN A 141 -8.34 -12.93 1.64
N SER A 142 -7.63 -12.37 0.65
CA SER A 142 -8.24 -11.86 -0.57
C SER A 142 -7.63 -12.57 -1.78
N ASP A 143 -8.46 -13.03 -2.70
CA ASP A 143 -8.02 -13.57 -3.99
C ASP A 143 -7.87 -12.46 -5.05
N ILE A 144 -8.13 -11.22 -4.66
CA ILE A 144 -8.08 -10.06 -5.53
C ILE A 144 -6.74 -9.36 -5.40
N ASP A 145 -6.07 -9.10 -6.52
CA ASP A 145 -4.93 -8.21 -6.58
C ASP A 145 -5.42 -6.76 -6.67
N TYR A 146 -4.98 -5.94 -5.73
CA TYR A 146 -5.24 -4.51 -5.73
C TYR A 146 -4.17 -3.81 -6.56
N SER A 147 -4.54 -2.75 -7.25
CA SER A 147 -3.59 -1.91 -7.98
C SER A 147 -3.87 -0.43 -7.76
N TYR A 148 -2.81 0.35 -7.66
CA TYR A 148 -2.85 1.81 -7.66
C TYR A 148 -2.03 2.31 -8.83
N VAL A 149 -2.63 3.16 -9.67
CA VAL A 149 -2.01 3.65 -10.92
C VAL A 149 -1.95 5.17 -10.88
N VAL A 150 -0.76 5.71 -11.11
CA VAL A 150 -0.53 7.16 -11.18
C VAL A 150 0.03 7.51 -12.54
N PRO A 151 -0.66 8.31 -13.35
CA PRO A 151 -0.05 8.95 -14.49
C PRO A 151 0.84 10.12 -14.01
N LEU A 152 2.06 10.17 -14.50
CA LEU A 152 3.02 11.21 -14.21
C LEU A 152 3.43 11.89 -15.51
N ASN A 153 3.11 13.17 -15.66
CA ASN A 153 3.55 13.99 -16.79
C ASN A 153 4.65 14.91 -16.32
N LEU A 154 5.80 14.85 -16.99
CA LEU A 154 6.88 15.80 -16.79
C LEU A 154 6.68 16.95 -17.79
N VAL A 155 5.84 17.90 -17.44
CA VAL A 155 5.70 19.15 -18.21
C VAL A 155 6.59 20.21 -17.56
N ASN A 156 7.36 20.93 -18.37
CA ASN A 156 8.11 22.11 -17.93
C ASN A 156 7.19 23.29 -17.70
#